data_e4ff1d7a6388861d6db0a1b0ef7719b0
#
_entry.id   e4ff1d7a6388861d6db0a1b0ef7719b0
#
_cell.length_a   1.000
_cell.length_b   1.000
_cell.length_c   1.000
_cell.angle_alpha   90.00
_cell.angle_beta   90.00
_cell.angle_gamma   90.00
#
_symmetry.space_group_name_H-M   'P 1'
#
loop_
_entity.id
_entity.type
_entity.pdbx_description
1 polymer ?
#
loop_
_entity_poly.entity_id
_entity_poly.type
_entity_poly.pdbx_seq_one_letter_code
_entity_poly.pdbx_strand_id
1 'polypeptide(L)'
;MNNRLQKIFEQEKKILNVYFTAGYPELESTIPIMELLAKHGADIIELGMPYSDPLADGPVIQASSTIALGNGMSIEKLFEQLAAFRENSQLQNTGVILMGYMNPILQYGFEAFCAKASAVGIDGLILPDLPEYEFEKIYGEIIKKYGLNFIFLITPETSEQRIRKLDELSSGFLYAVSSSSTTDSATNK
;
A
#
# COMPACT_ATOMS: atom_id res chain seq x y z
N MET A 1 2.97 1.88 20.37
CA MET A 1 2.48 2.10 18.99
C MET A 1 1.31 1.16 18.74
N ASN A 2 0.21 1.66 18.20
CA ASN A 2 -0.97 0.81 17.93
C ASN A 2 -0.76 0.11 16.59
N ASN A 3 -0.05 -1.03 16.58
CA ASN A 3 0.23 -1.77 15.35
C ASN A 3 -1.00 -2.60 14.96
N ARG A 4 -1.91 -2.01 14.15
CA ARG A 4 -3.13 -2.69 13.66
C ARG A 4 -2.80 -3.93 12.85
N LEU A 5 -1.76 -3.87 12.03
CA LEU A 5 -1.36 -5.04 11.22
C LEU A 5 -0.97 -6.21 12.12
N GLN A 6 -0.17 -5.98 13.15
CA GLN A 6 0.19 -7.03 14.09
C GLN A 6 -1.04 -7.66 14.75
N LYS A 7 -1.98 -6.84 15.24
CA LYS A 7 -3.22 -7.34 15.84
C LYS A 7 -4.09 -8.13 14.87
N ILE A 8 -4.09 -7.77 13.57
CA ILE A 8 -4.81 -8.50 12.54
C ILE A 8 -4.20 -9.88 12.34
N PHE A 9 -2.86 -9.97 12.27
CA PHE A 9 -2.15 -11.25 12.08
C PHE A 9 -2.10 -12.15 13.32
N GLU A 10 -2.32 -11.59 14.51
CA GLU A 10 -2.47 -12.40 15.76
C GLU A 10 -3.83 -13.14 15.82
N GLN A 11 -4.78 -12.80 14.95
CA GLN A 11 -6.06 -13.50 14.88
C GLN A 11 -5.90 -14.84 14.15
N GLU A 12 -6.36 -15.93 14.77
CA GLU A 12 -6.36 -17.27 14.15
C GLU A 12 -7.48 -17.41 13.08
N LYS A 13 -7.44 -16.58 12.05
CA LYS A 13 -8.38 -16.60 10.92
C LYS A 13 -7.69 -16.28 9.61
N LYS A 14 -8.36 -16.59 8.49
CA LYS A 14 -7.92 -16.10 7.18
C LYS A 14 -8.15 -14.59 7.11
N ILE A 15 -7.12 -13.87 6.66
CA ILE A 15 -7.14 -12.41 6.50
C ILE A 15 -7.53 -12.08 5.06
N LEU A 16 -8.53 -11.21 4.91
CA LEU A 16 -8.91 -10.67 3.60
C LEU A 16 -8.23 -9.31 3.41
N ASN A 17 -7.33 -9.27 2.44
CA ASN A 17 -6.67 -8.05 1.98
C ASN A 17 -7.20 -7.67 0.60
N VAL A 18 -7.63 -6.42 0.41
CA VAL A 18 -8.24 -5.94 -0.84
C VAL A 18 -7.54 -4.68 -1.32
N TYR A 19 -7.07 -4.73 -2.59
CA TYR A 19 -6.50 -3.59 -3.30
C TYR A 19 -7.57 -2.83 -4.08
N PHE A 20 -7.49 -1.49 -4.11
CA PHE A 20 -8.17 -0.65 -5.08
C PHE A 20 -7.42 0.66 -5.32
N THR A 21 -7.66 1.31 -6.47
CA THR A 21 -7.03 2.57 -6.85
C THR A 21 -7.76 3.76 -6.25
N ALA A 22 -7.07 4.62 -5.49
CA ALA A 22 -7.62 5.85 -4.94
C ALA A 22 -8.09 6.81 -6.05
N GLY A 23 -9.26 7.43 -5.87
CA GLY A 23 -9.83 8.35 -6.85
C GLY A 23 -10.44 7.70 -8.09
N TYR A 24 -10.69 6.39 -8.05
CA TYR A 24 -11.38 5.62 -9.08
C TYR A 24 -12.67 5.00 -8.52
N PRO A 25 -13.80 4.96 -9.28
CA PRO A 25 -13.98 5.55 -10.62
C PRO A 25 -14.11 7.09 -10.64
N GLU A 26 -14.41 7.70 -9.51
CA GLU A 26 -14.53 9.15 -9.32
C GLU A 26 -13.59 9.62 -8.21
N LEU A 27 -13.25 10.90 -8.19
CA LEU A 27 -12.30 11.46 -7.22
C LEU A 27 -12.69 11.17 -5.77
N GLU A 28 -13.97 11.31 -5.45
CA GLU A 28 -14.53 11.15 -4.10
C GLU A 28 -14.83 9.70 -3.72
N SER A 29 -14.58 8.73 -4.59
CA SER A 29 -14.90 7.32 -4.35
C SER A 29 -14.02 6.67 -3.28
N THR A 30 -12.87 7.23 -2.94
CA THR A 30 -11.87 6.62 -2.05
C THR A 30 -12.47 6.23 -0.69
N ILE A 31 -13.01 7.16 0.05
CA ILE A 31 -13.53 6.92 1.41
C ILE A 31 -14.77 6.01 1.39
N PRO A 32 -15.78 6.24 0.53
CA PRO A 32 -16.92 5.33 0.43
C PRO A 32 -16.55 3.87 0.13
N ILE A 33 -15.56 3.63 -0.74
CA ILE A 33 -15.07 2.27 -1.02
C ILE A 33 -14.39 1.66 0.21
N MET A 34 -13.54 2.40 0.90
CA MET A 34 -12.89 1.92 2.13
C MET A 34 -13.92 1.50 3.19
N GLU A 35 -14.96 2.31 3.38
CA GLU A 35 -16.05 2.04 4.33
C GLU A 35 -16.81 0.75 3.95
N LEU A 36 -17.16 0.60 2.67
CA LEU A 36 -17.83 -0.59 2.17
C LEU A 36 -16.98 -1.85 2.32
N LEU A 37 -15.69 -1.78 2.00
CA LEU A 37 -14.77 -2.90 2.15
C LEU A 37 -14.67 -3.32 3.62
N ALA A 38 -14.45 -2.39 4.52
CA ALA A 38 -14.37 -2.68 5.96
C ALA A 38 -15.70 -3.27 6.50
N LYS A 39 -16.83 -2.69 6.10
CA LYS A 39 -18.17 -3.19 6.46
C LYS A 39 -18.41 -4.63 6.00
N HIS A 40 -17.85 -5.03 4.86
CA HIS A 40 -18.01 -6.36 4.30
C HIS A 40 -16.86 -7.32 4.64
N GLY A 41 -16.03 -6.97 5.62
CA GLY A 41 -15.08 -7.89 6.24
C GLY A 41 -13.67 -7.86 5.68
N ALA A 42 -13.28 -6.84 4.92
CA ALA A 42 -11.88 -6.63 4.60
C ALA A 42 -11.10 -6.29 5.88
N ASP A 43 -10.08 -7.08 6.18
CA ASP A 43 -9.19 -6.87 7.32
C ASP A 43 -8.12 -5.84 7.00
N ILE A 44 -7.63 -5.85 5.76
CA ILE A 44 -6.62 -4.93 5.25
C ILE A 44 -7.11 -4.34 3.93
N ILE A 45 -6.85 -3.07 3.74
CA ILE A 45 -7.08 -2.35 2.49
C ILE A 45 -5.73 -1.85 1.97
N GLU A 46 -5.38 -2.27 0.76
CA GLU A 46 -4.27 -1.72 0.01
C GLU A 46 -4.79 -0.60 -0.88
N LEU A 47 -4.47 0.61 -0.53
CA LEU A 47 -4.90 1.81 -1.23
C LEU A 47 -3.84 2.21 -2.26
N GLY A 48 -4.13 1.95 -3.53
CA GLY A 48 -3.23 2.27 -4.63
C GLY A 48 -3.15 3.77 -4.89
N MET A 49 -1.96 4.33 -4.80
CA MET A 49 -1.68 5.71 -5.21
C MET A 49 -1.47 5.72 -6.73
N PRO A 50 -2.33 6.39 -7.53
CA PRO A 50 -2.22 6.36 -8.98
C PRO A 50 -0.94 7.03 -9.47
N TYR A 51 -0.34 6.43 -10.49
CA TYR A 51 0.89 6.92 -11.12
C TYR A 51 0.83 6.74 -12.63
N SER A 52 1.40 7.69 -13.39
CA SER A 52 1.36 7.70 -14.86
C SER A 52 2.24 6.63 -15.53
N ASP A 53 3.34 6.23 -14.84
CA ASP A 53 4.38 5.38 -15.40
C ASP A 53 4.65 4.15 -14.52
N PRO A 54 3.64 3.32 -14.21
CA PRO A 54 3.80 2.18 -13.31
C PRO A 54 4.60 1.06 -13.99
N LEU A 55 5.64 0.58 -13.30
CA LEU A 55 6.53 -0.47 -13.81
C LEU A 55 6.00 -1.89 -13.57
N ALA A 56 5.20 -2.06 -12.52
CA ALA A 56 4.76 -3.37 -12.05
C ALA A 56 3.27 -3.65 -12.27
N ASP A 57 2.46 -2.63 -12.65
CA ASP A 57 1.02 -2.76 -12.76
C ASP A 57 0.58 -3.33 -14.11
N GLY A 58 -0.42 -4.19 -14.08
CA GLY A 58 -1.09 -4.69 -15.27
C GLY A 58 -2.10 -3.69 -15.86
N PRO A 59 -2.66 -4.02 -17.03
CA PRO A 59 -3.48 -3.08 -17.82
C PRO A 59 -4.72 -2.56 -17.07
N VAL A 60 -5.34 -3.36 -16.21
CA VAL A 60 -6.52 -2.94 -15.42
C VAL A 60 -6.16 -1.87 -14.40
N ILE A 61 -5.06 -2.06 -13.65
CA ILE A 61 -4.59 -1.07 -12.67
C ILE A 61 -4.07 0.18 -13.38
N GLN A 62 -3.38 0.04 -14.51
CA GLN A 62 -2.95 1.18 -15.33
C GLN A 62 -4.16 2.01 -15.81
N ALA A 63 -5.22 1.35 -16.27
CA ALA A 63 -6.44 2.03 -16.70
C ALA A 63 -7.13 2.79 -15.55
N SER A 64 -7.27 2.16 -14.39
CA SER A 64 -7.86 2.82 -13.21
C SER A 64 -7.01 3.98 -12.71
N SER A 65 -5.66 3.85 -12.73
CA SER A 65 -4.73 4.93 -12.40
C SER A 65 -4.85 6.10 -13.35
N THR A 66 -4.95 5.85 -14.66
CA THR A 66 -5.14 6.90 -15.68
C THR A 66 -6.43 7.68 -15.44
N ILE A 67 -7.53 6.98 -15.13
CA ILE A 67 -8.82 7.63 -14.81
C ILE A 67 -8.70 8.45 -13.53
N ALA A 68 -8.12 7.88 -12.48
CA ALA A 68 -7.95 8.56 -11.19
C ALA A 68 -7.11 9.84 -11.31
N LEU A 69 -6.01 9.80 -12.07
CA LEU A 69 -5.20 10.98 -12.38
C LEU A 69 -6.01 12.02 -13.18
N GLY A 70 -6.81 11.58 -14.16
CA GLY A 70 -7.72 12.43 -14.92
C GLY A 70 -8.80 13.07 -14.04
N ASN A 71 -9.23 12.41 -12.97
CA ASN A 71 -10.14 12.95 -11.95
C ASN A 71 -9.46 13.98 -11.02
N GLY A 72 -8.14 14.13 -11.09
CA GLY A 72 -7.37 15.07 -10.26
C GLY A 72 -6.79 14.45 -8.98
N MET A 73 -6.70 13.12 -8.88
CA MET A 73 -6.05 12.47 -7.74
C MET A 73 -4.55 12.76 -7.72
N SER A 74 -4.05 13.05 -6.54
CA SER A 74 -2.63 13.25 -6.24
C SER A 74 -2.35 12.75 -4.81
N ILE A 75 -1.08 12.64 -4.42
CA ILE A 75 -0.71 12.30 -3.03
C ILE A 75 -1.29 13.33 -2.05
N GLU A 76 -1.23 14.62 -2.38
CA GLU A 76 -1.79 15.67 -1.53
C GLU A 76 -3.31 15.52 -1.38
N LYS A 77 -4.02 15.34 -2.50
CA LYS A 77 -5.48 15.14 -2.50
C LYS A 77 -5.88 13.89 -1.72
N LEU A 78 -5.12 12.80 -1.87
CA LEU A 78 -5.35 11.59 -1.10
C LEU A 78 -5.22 11.84 0.41
N PHE A 79 -4.18 12.54 0.85
CA PHE A 79 -4.02 12.85 2.27
C PHE A 79 -5.09 13.84 2.79
N GLU A 80 -5.63 14.73 1.95
CA GLU A 80 -6.79 15.54 2.31
C GLU A 80 -8.01 14.64 2.57
N GLN A 81 -8.31 13.70 1.69
CA GLN A 81 -9.42 12.75 1.85
C GLN A 81 -9.25 11.86 3.09
N LEU A 82 -8.02 11.46 3.39
CA LEU A 82 -7.70 10.59 4.52
C LEU A 82 -7.62 11.35 5.88
N ALA A 83 -7.78 12.66 5.92
CA ALA A 83 -7.52 13.45 7.12
C ALA A 83 -8.33 12.99 8.36
N ALA A 84 -9.57 12.52 8.16
CA ALA A 84 -10.47 12.12 9.24
C ALA A 84 -10.99 10.67 9.11
N PHE A 85 -10.42 9.84 8.22
CA PHE A 85 -10.99 8.51 7.96
C PHE A 85 -10.97 7.58 9.18
N ARG A 86 -10.06 7.79 10.12
CA ARG A 86 -9.99 7.02 11.38
C ARG A 86 -11.05 7.39 12.41
N GLU A 87 -11.79 8.47 12.20
CA GLU A 87 -12.94 8.82 13.01
C GLU A 87 -14.15 7.92 12.70
N ASN A 88 -14.17 7.31 11.50
CA ASN A 88 -15.18 6.33 11.15
C ASN A 88 -14.93 5.01 11.91
N SER A 89 -15.92 4.59 12.70
CA SER A 89 -15.84 3.38 13.54
C SER A 89 -15.55 2.10 12.74
N GLN A 90 -15.98 2.01 11.49
CA GLN A 90 -15.73 0.85 10.61
C GLN A 90 -14.25 0.76 10.21
N LEU A 91 -13.55 1.89 10.10
CA LEU A 91 -12.17 1.96 9.66
C LEU A 91 -11.14 1.99 10.80
N GLN A 92 -11.59 2.10 12.07
CA GLN A 92 -10.68 2.21 13.23
C GLN A 92 -9.74 1.02 13.37
N ASN A 93 -10.22 -0.19 13.08
CA ASN A 93 -9.46 -1.44 13.25
C ASN A 93 -8.98 -2.07 11.95
N THR A 94 -9.40 -1.57 10.79
CA THR A 94 -8.97 -2.05 9.48
C THR A 94 -7.54 -1.61 9.21
N GLY A 95 -6.66 -2.54 8.80
CA GLY A 95 -5.32 -2.19 8.33
C GLY A 95 -5.41 -1.39 7.04
N VAL A 96 -4.67 -0.29 6.92
CA VAL A 96 -4.62 0.49 5.68
C VAL A 96 -3.16 0.70 5.27
N ILE A 97 -2.84 0.21 4.08
CA ILE A 97 -1.51 0.25 3.49
C ILE A 97 -1.57 1.11 2.23
N LEU A 98 -0.63 2.04 2.08
CA LEU A 98 -0.46 2.76 0.81
C LEU A 98 0.45 1.96 -0.10
N MET A 99 0.00 1.72 -1.32
CA MET A 99 0.79 1.08 -2.36
C MET A 99 1.03 2.04 -3.51
N GLY A 100 2.28 2.19 -3.95
CA GLY A 100 2.63 3.09 -5.04
C GLY A 100 4.11 3.08 -5.39
N TYR A 101 4.57 4.14 -6.04
CA TYR A 101 5.89 4.23 -6.62
C TYR A 101 6.71 5.36 -6.00
N MET A 102 8.02 5.19 -5.99
CA MET A 102 8.96 6.12 -5.35
C MET A 102 8.95 7.53 -5.98
N ASN A 103 8.85 7.63 -7.31
CA ASN A 103 8.97 8.92 -7.97
C ASN A 103 7.96 9.99 -7.50
N PRO A 104 6.64 9.73 -7.44
CA PRO A 104 5.68 10.69 -6.87
C PRO A 104 5.97 11.03 -5.40
N ILE A 105 6.38 10.03 -4.62
CA ILE A 105 6.69 10.20 -3.19
C ILE A 105 7.95 11.08 -3.01
N LEU A 106 8.97 10.89 -3.84
CA LEU A 106 10.17 11.72 -3.80
C LEU A 106 9.88 13.17 -4.19
N GLN A 107 8.98 13.39 -5.15
CA GLN A 107 8.52 14.73 -5.52
C GLN A 107 7.74 15.42 -4.40
N TYR A 108 6.95 14.67 -3.65
CA TYR A 108 6.25 15.16 -2.45
C TYR A 108 7.23 15.45 -1.29
N GLY A 109 8.35 14.73 -1.26
CA GLY A 109 9.32 14.69 -0.19
C GLY A 109 9.11 13.48 0.72
N PHE A 110 10.05 12.51 0.67
CA PHE A 110 9.87 11.19 1.29
C PHE A 110 9.56 11.27 2.79
N GLU A 111 10.31 12.10 3.54
CA GLU A 111 10.08 12.25 4.98
C GLU A 111 8.74 12.94 5.28
N ALA A 112 8.37 13.96 4.51
CA ALA A 112 7.08 14.64 4.63
C ALA A 112 5.92 13.69 4.34
N PHE A 113 6.08 12.82 3.33
CA PHE A 113 5.14 11.76 3.01
C PHE A 113 4.94 10.78 4.18
N CYS A 114 6.03 10.25 4.74
CA CYS A 114 5.96 9.33 5.88
C CYS A 114 5.32 9.99 7.11
N ALA A 115 5.68 11.25 7.39
CA ALA A 115 5.08 12.02 8.48
C ALA A 115 3.56 12.19 8.29
N LYS A 116 3.12 12.54 7.08
CA LYS A 116 1.71 12.73 6.76
C LYS A 116 0.94 11.42 6.79
N ALA A 117 1.49 10.35 6.19
CA ALA A 117 0.90 9.02 6.21
C ALA A 117 0.66 8.53 7.66
N SER A 118 1.67 8.67 8.52
CA SER A 118 1.54 8.35 9.94
C SER A 118 0.48 9.21 10.64
N ALA A 119 0.49 10.52 10.40
CA ALA A 119 -0.44 11.46 11.05
C ALA A 119 -1.90 11.17 10.69
N VAL A 120 -2.21 10.80 9.46
CA VAL A 120 -3.58 10.42 9.05
C VAL A 120 -3.95 8.99 9.48
N GLY A 121 -3.00 8.19 9.98
CA GLY A 121 -3.27 6.86 10.52
C GLY A 121 -3.09 5.70 9.53
N ILE A 122 -2.24 5.85 8.52
CA ILE A 122 -1.78 4.75 7.66
C ILE A 122 -0.92 3.79 8.50
N ASP A 123 -1.03 2.49 8.22
CA ASP A 123 -0.35 1.43 8.96
C ASP A 123 0.94 0.95 8.29
N GLY A 124 1.04 1.08 6.97
CA GLY A 124 2.22 0.59 6.25
C GLY A 124 2.31 1.04 4.81
N LEU A 125 3.43 0.68 4.18
CA LEU A 125 3.77 1.03 2.80
C LEU A 125 4.17 -0.22 2.01
N ILE A 126 3.75 -0.29 0.75
CA ILE A 126 4.26 -1.19 -0.28
C ILE A 126 4.79 -0.33 -1.43
N LEU A 127 6.09 -0.36 -1.65
CA LEU A 127 6.78 0.40 -2.69
C LEU A 127 7.59 -0.57 -3.56
N PRO A 128 6.99 -1.14 -4.62
CA PRO A 128 7.60 -2.22 -5.41
C PRO A 128 8.92 -1.84 -6.08
N ASP A 129 9.13 -0.56 -6.35
CA ASP A 129 10.31 0.00 -6.99
C ASP A 129 11.36 0.53 -6.00
N LEU A 130 11.16 0.34 -4.68
CA LEU A 130 12.19 0.66 -3.68
C LEU A 130 13.14 -0.53 -3.51
N PRO A 131 14.42 -0.42 -3.96
CA PRO A 131 15.39 -1.48 -3.80
C PRO A 131 15.74 -1.72 -2.34
N GLU A 132 15.96 -2.99 -1.98
CA GLU A 132 16.39 -3.44 -0.65
C GLU A 132 17.59 -2.64 -0.11
N TYR A 133 18.61 -2.43 -0.95
CA TYR A 133 19.80 -1.67 -0.58
C TYR A 133 19.49 -0.23 -0.17
N GLU A 134 18.63 0.46 -0.95
CA GLU A 134 18.23 1.84 -0.64
C GLU A 134 17.35 1.91 0.60
N PHE A 135 16.48 0.91 0.79
CA PHE A 135 15.70 0.77 2.02
C PHE A 135 16.63 0.70 3.24
N GLU A 136 17.64 -0.20 3.23
CA GLU A 136 18.57 -0.37 4.35
C GLU A 136 19.40 0.88 4.64
N LYS A 137 19.82 1.62 3.59
CA LYS A 137 20.77 2.72 3.73
C LYS A 137 20.12 4.08 3.97
N ILE A 138 18.91 4.28 3.48
CA ILE A 138 18.30 5.61 3.40
C ILE A 138 16.89 5.63 4.01
N TYR A 139 15.98 4.82 3.47
CA TYR A 139 14.55 5.01 3.69
C TYR A 139 13.99 4.25 4.89
N GLY A 140 14.58 3.12 5.26
CA GLY A 140 14.07 2.24 6.33
C GLY A 140 13.99 2.93 7.69
N GLU A 141 15.02 3.68 8.07
CA GLU A 141 15.02 4.43 9.34
C GLU A 141 13.98 5.57 9.34
N ILE A 142 13.73 6.20 8.19
CA ILE A 142 12.68 7.21 8.08
C ILE A 142 11.30 6.57 8.28
N ILE A 143 11.03 5.46 7.58
CA ILE A 143 9.76 4.72 7.69
C ILE A 143 9.51 4.29 9.15
N LYS A 144 10.53 3.72 9.78
CA LYS A 144 10.50 3.30 11.19
C LYS A 144 10.29 4.46 12.17
N LYS A 145 10.95 5.61 11.92
CA LYS A 145 10.79 6.84 12.73
C LYS A 145 9.33 7.27 12.84
N TYR A 146 8.57 7.12 11.75
CA TYR A 146 7.15 7.46 11.72
C TYR A 146 6.22 6.31 12.08
N GLY A 147 6.76 5.16 12.52
CA GLY A 147 5.97 4.02 12.99
C GLY A 147 5.18 3.32 11.90
N LEU A 148 5.59 3.47 10.64
CA LEU A 148 4.99 2.78 9.50
C LEU A 148 5.63 1.40 9.33
N ASN A 149 4.81 0.42 8.95
CA ASN A 149 5.32 -0.89 8.49
C ASN A 149 5.79 -0.78 7.04
N PHE A 150 6.77 -1.60 6.67
CA PHE A 150 7.17 -1.74 5.28
C PHE A 150 7.06 -3.19 4.85
N ILE A 151 6.33 -3.42 3.77
CA ILE A 151 6.00 -4.74 3.26
C ILE A 151 6.77 -4.97 1.95
N PHE A 152 7.69 -5.94 1.96
CA PHE A 152 8.38 -6.36 0.74
C PHE A 152 7.57 -7.39 -0.04
N LEU A 153 7.75 -7.39 -1.37
CA LEU A 153 7.18 -8.39 -2.25
C LEU A 153 8.20 -9.49 -2.52
N ILE A 154 7.72 -10.72 -2.58
CA ILE A 154 8.47 -11.88 -3.04
C ILE A 154 7.74 -12.55 -4.20
N THR A 155 8.49 -13.15 -5.11
CA THR A 155 7.99 -13.87 -6.28
C THR A 155 8.38 -15.35 -6.19
N PRO A 156 7.81 -16.23 -7.02
CA PRO A 156 8.24 -17.62 -7.08
C PRO A 156 9.73 -17.81 -7.41
N GLU A 157 10.35 -16.84 -8.10
CA GLU A 157 11.78 -16.88 -8.43
C GLU A 157 12.68 -16.29 -7.34
N THR A 158 12.12 -15.73 -6.28
CA THR A 158 12.91 -15.15 -5.18
C THR A 158 13.64 -16.27 -4.43
N SER A 159 14.98 -16.20 -4.35
CA SER A 159 15.79 -17.20 -3.66
C SER A 159 15.48 -17.25 -2.16
N GLU A 160 15.63 -18.42 -1.55
CA GLU A 160 15.39 -18.60 -0.11
C GLU A 160 16.23 -17.64 0.75
N GLN A 161 17.50 -17.44 0.39
CA GLN A 161 18.38 -16.49 1.09
C GLN A 161 17.81 -15.06 1.04
N ARG A 162 17.29 -14.65 -0.12
CA ARG A 162 16.68 -13.33 -0.27
C ARG A 162 15.36 -13.22 0.48
N ILE A 163 14.54 -14.28 0.47
CA ILE A 163 13.29 -14.31 1.26
C ILE A 163 13.60 -14.07 2.74
N ARG A 164 14.58 -14.79 3.32
CA ARG A 164 14.98 -14.62 4.72
C ARG A 164 15.43 -13.19 5.02
N LYS A 165 16.22 -12.61 4.13
CA LYS A 165 16.67 -11.22 4.28
C LYS A 165 15.51 -10.22 4.23
N LEU A 166 14.61 -10.37 3.26
CA LEU A 166 13.44 -9.51 3.15
C LEU A 166 12.48 -9.66 4.34
N ASP A 167 12.37 -10.87 4.90
CA ASP A 167 11.58 -11.12 6.11
C ASP A 167 12.15 -10.38 7.33
N GLU A 168 13.47 -10.39 7.49
CA GLU A 168 14.15 -9.64 8.56
C GLU A 168 13.99 -8.11 8.43
N LEU A 169 13.94 -7.60 7.21
CA LEU A 169 13.78 -6.17 6.92
C LEU A 169 12.32 -5.72 6.93
N SER A 170 11.41 -6.61 6.60
CA SER A 170 9.97 -6.34 6.52
C SER A 170 9.39 -6.14 7.91
N SER A 171 8.33 -5.37 8.00
CA SER A 171 7.53 -5.28 9.21
C SER A 171 6.05 -5.45 8.86
N GLY A 172 5.36 -6.31 9.62
CA GLY A 172 3.97 -6.68 9.35
C GLY A 172 3.86 -8.03 8.65
N PHE A 173 4.16 -8.12 7.37
CA PHE A 173 4.12 -9.38 6.59
C PHE A 173 4.98 -9.28 5.31
N LEU A 174 5.18 -10.42 4.64
CA LEU A 174 5.71 -10.48 3.28
C LEU A 174 4.57 -10.68 2.28
N TYR A 175 4.60 -9.95 1.18
CA TYR A 175 3.62 -10.08 0.11
C TYR A 175 4.13 -11.06 -0.95
N ALA A 176 3.59 -12.28 -0.96
CA ALA A 176 3.92 -13.30 -1.96
C ALA A 176 3.02 -13.15 -3.18
N VAL A 177 3.60 -12.75 -4.32
CA VAL A 177 2.88 -12.72 -5.61
C VAL A 177 2.89 -14.10 -6.26
N SER A 178 1.80 -14.43 -6.97
CA SER A 178 1.64 -15.74 -7.59
C SER A 178 2.48 -15.93 -8.87
N SER A 179 2.91 -14.84 -9.50
CA SER A 179 3.78 -14.84 -10.67
C SER A 179 4.65 -13.60 -10.74
N SER A 180 5.74 -13.65 -11.49
CA SER A 180 6.60 -12.50 -11.78
C SER A 180 6.08 -11.62 -12.93
N SER A 181 4.94 -11.98 -13.53
CA SER A 181 4.29 -11.19 -14.58
C SER A 181 3.46 -10.05 -14.00
N THR A 182 3.20 -9.03 -14.80
CA THR A 182 2.30 -7.92 -14.42
C THR A 182 0.89 -8.43 -14.15
N THR A 183 0.16 -7.76 -13.26
CA THR A 183 -1.24 -8.06 -12.92
C THR A 183 -2.08 -8.17 -14.20
N ASP A 184 -2.87 -9.24 -14.33
CA ASP A 184 -3.75 -9.53 -15.48
C ASP A 184 -3.05 -9.84 -16.82
N SER A 185 -1.75 -10.09 -16.84
CA SER A 185 -1.18 -10.75 -17.99
C SER A 185 -1.72 -12.19 -18.05
N ALA A 186 -2.65 -12.44 -18.98
CA ALA A 186 -3.25 -13.75 -19.18
C ALA A 186 -2.15 -14.78 -19.39
N THR A 187 -1.90 -15.60 -18.39
CA THR A 187 -1.18 -16.86 -18.59
C THR A 187 -2.11 -17.80 -19.32
N ASN A 188 -2.09 -17.73 -20.66
CA ASN A 188 -2.60 -18.83 -21.45
C ASN A 188 -1.75 -20.07 -21.16
N LYS A 189 -2.24 -20.94 -20.31
CA LYS A 189 -1.89 -22.35 -20.24
C LYS A 189 -3.16 -23.15 -20.10
#